data_88f32103af54ae04bfc0e7717de0514c
#
_entry.id   88f32103af54ae04bfc0e7717de0514c
#
_cell.length_a   1.000
_cell.length_b   1.000
_cell.length_c   1.000
_cell.angle_alpha   90.00
_cell.angle_beta   90.00
_cell.angle_gamma   90.00
#
_symmetry.space_group_name_H-M   'P 1'
#
loop_
_entity.id
_entity.type
_entity.pdbx_description
1 polymer ?
#
loop_
_entity_poly.entity_id
_entity_poly.type
_entity_poly.pdbx_seq_one_letter_code
_entity_poly.pdbx_strand_id
1 'polypeptide(L)'
;MRQEQFVARYQAEWQAFEHWLETREALRKALSERNTGEVGDEDIPARYRRLCQQLALARKRGYSPVVTARLQALMQRGHNLMY
;
A
#
# COMPACT_ATOMS: atom_id res chain seq x y z
N MET A 1 1.82 5.73 21.15
CA MET A 1 2.33 4.47 20.58
C MET A 1 3.76 4.65 20.10
N ARG A 2 4.64 3.78 20.50
CA ARG A 2 6.04 3.84 20.05
C ARG A 2 6.15 3.33 18.62
N GLN A 3 7.21 3.76 17.92
CA GLN A 3 7.44 3.36 16.54
C GLN A 3 7.45 1.84 16.35
N GLU A 4 8.13 1.10 17.24
CA GLU A 4 8.21 -0.35 17.14
C GLU A 4 6.83 -1.00 17.26
N GLN A 5 5.99 -0.49 18.14
CA GLN A 5 4.63 -0.97 18.32
C GLN A 5 3.77 -0.65 17.11
N PHE A 6 3.94 0.54 16.54
CA PHE A 6 3.25 0.97 15.34
C PHE A 6 3.59 0.06 14.16
N VAL A 7 4.88 -0.18 13.92
CA VAL A 7 5.34 -1.06 12.85
C VAL A 7 4.82 -2.47 13.06
N ALA A 8 4.99 -3.02 14.28
CA ALA A 8 4.55 -4.38 14.57
C ALA A 8 3.04 -4.56 14.35
N ARG A 9 2.25 -3.54 14.71
CA ARG A 9 0.80 -3.61 14.58
C ARG A 9 0.33 -3.60 13.12
N TYR A 10 0.96 -2.78 12.29
CA TYR A 10 0.47 -2.54 10.93
C TYR A 10 1.31 -3.22 9.85
N GLN A 11 2.42 -3.86 10.21
CA GLN A 11 3.33 -4.47 9.23
C GLN A 11 2.62 -5.50 8.35
N ALA A 12 1.74 -6.31 8.93
CA ALA A 12 1.00 -7.32 8.16
C ALA A 12 0.11 -6.66 7.09
N GLU A 13 -0.52 -5.52 7.42
CA GLU A 13 -1.33 -4.78 6.47
C GLU A 13 -0.48 -4.22 5.33
N TRP A 14 0.70 -3.70 5.66
CA TRP A 14 1.62 -3.16 4.65
C TRP A 14 2.15 -4.25 3.73
N GLN A 15 2.50 -5.41 4.30
CA GLN A 15 2.96 -6.55 3.51
C GLN A 15 1.86 -7.07 2.59
N ALA A 16 0.63 -7.14 3.08
CA ALA A 16 -0.51 -7.57 2.27
C ALA A 16 -0.78 -6.58 1.13
N PHE A 17 -0.69 -5.29 1.40
CA PHE A 17 -0.87 -4.26 0.38
C PHE A 17 0.26 -4.31 -0.65
N GLU A 18 1.50 -4.48 -0.20
CA GLU A 18 2.66 -4.61 -1.09
C GLU A 18 2.52 -5.84 -2.00
N HIS A 19 2.09 -6.96 -1.42
CA HIS A 19 1.84 -8.18 -2.19
C HIS A 19 0.75 -7.94 -3.25
N TRP A 20 -0.32 -7.26 -2.87
CA TRP A 20 -1.37 -6.91 -3.82
C TRP A 20 -0.82 -6.02 -4.94
N LEU A 21 0.02 -5.03 -4.60
CA LEU A 21 0.63 -4.15 -5.60
C LEU A 21 1.46 -4.95 -6.60
N GLU A 22 2.30 -5.86 -6.10
CA GLU A 22 3.15 -6.69 -6.95
C GLU A 22 2.33 -7.57 -7.88
N THR A 23 1.29 -8.21 -7.32
CA THR A 23 0.40 -9.06 -8.09
C THR A 23 -0.36 -8.25 -9.14
N ARG A 24 -0.84 -7.08 -8.76
CA ARG A 24 -1.60 -6.21 -9.67
C ARG A 24 -0.74 -5.66 -10.78
N GLU A 25 0.49 -5.27 -10.48
CA GLU A 25 1.43 -4.78 -11.49
C GLU A 25 1.75 -5.88 -12.50
N ALA A 26 2.02 -7.10 -12.04
CA ALA A 26 2.28 -8.24 -12.89
C ALA A 26 1.07 -8.58 -13.76
N LEU A 27 -0.11 -8.56 -13.17
CA LEU A 27 -1.36 -8.84 -13.87
C LEU A 27 -1.65 -7.78 -14.93
N ARG A 28 -1.43 -6.51 -14.59
CA ARG A 28 -1.62 -5.40 -15.52
C ARG A 28 -0.75 -5.57 -16.76
N LYS A 29 0.49 -6.01 -16.56
CA LYS A 29 1.41 -6.29 -17.66
C LYS A 29 0.89 -7.45 -18.51
N ALA A 30 0.41 -8.52 -17.88
CA ALA A 30 -0.16 -9.67 -18.59
C ALA A 30 -1.43 -9.30 -19.35
N LEU A 31 -2.31 -8.49 -18.75
CA LEU A 31 -3.55 -8.03 -19.36
C LEU A 31 -3.29 -7.13 -20.57
N SER A 32 -2.22 -6.35 -20.52
CA SER A 32 -1.79 -5.52 -21.65
C SER A 32 -1.50 -6.38 -22.88
N GLU A 33 -1.04 -7.60 -22.66
CA GLU A 33 -0.73 -8.52 -23.75
C GLU A 33 -1.94 -9.33 -24.21
N ARG A 34 -2.86 -9.66 -23.28
CA ARG A 34 -3.97 -10.58 -23.54
C ARG A 34 -5.34 -9.95 -23.58
N ASN A 35 -5.45 -8.73 -23.10
CA ASN A 35 -6.72 -8.01 -23.02
C ASN A 35 -7.84 -8.83 -22.36
N THR A 36 -7.53 -9.50 -21.26
CA THR A 36 -8.50 -10.30 -20.51
C THR A 36 -9.14 -9.46 -19.40
N GLY A 37 -10.24 -9.95 -18.84
CA GLY A 37 -11.10 -9.22 -17.93
C GLY A 37 -10.49 -8.74 -16.62
N GLU A 38 -11.28 -8.00 -15.87
CA GLU A 38 -10.86 -7.36 -14.63
C GLU A 38 -10.63 -8.34 -13.49
N VAL A 39 -9.68 -7.98 -12.62
CA VAL A 39 -9.52 -8.62 -11.33
C VAL A 39 -10.08 -7.68 -10.27
N GLY A 40 -11.12 -8.10 -9.59
CA GLY A 40 -11.76 -7.29 -8.55
C GLY A 40 -11.01 -7.38 -7.24
N ASP A 41 -10.79 -6.24 -6.61
CA ASP A 41 -10.21 -6.13 -5.29
C ASP A 41 -11.05 -5.17 -4.48
N GLU A 42 -12.09 -5.69 -3.85
CA GLU A 42 -13.15 -4.89 -3.23
C GLU A 42 -12.64 -4.01 -2.09
N ASP A 43 -11.67 -4.49 -1.32
CA ASP A 43 -11.19 -3.80 -0.13
C ASP A 43 -10.05 -2.81 -0.38
N ILE A 44 -9.55 -2.72 -1.60
CA ILE A 44 -8.35 -1.94 -1.87
C ILE A 44 -8.54 -0.45 -1.63
N PRO A 45 -9.65 0.20 -2.04
CA PRO A 45 -9.83 1.61 -1.73
C PRO A 45 -9.81 1.89 -0.22
N ALA A 46 -10.42 1.02 0.58
CA ALA A 46 -10.41 1.16 2.03
C ALA A 46 -9.00 0.99 2.60
N ARG A 47 -8.26 0.00 2.11
CA ARG A 47 -6.87 -0.23 2.53
C ARG A 47 -5.97 0.94 2.14
N TYR A 48 -6.16 1.50 0.97
CA TYR A 48 -5.42 2.66 0.51
C TYR A 48 -5.67 3.85 1.45
N ARG A 49 -6.92 4.11 1.80
CA ARG A 49 -7.27 5.20 2.72
C ARG A 49 -6.63 4.99 4.09
N ARG A 50 -6.63 3.76 4.60
CA ARG A 50 -5.99 3.43 5.88
C ARG A 50 -4.49 3.66 5.82
N LEU A 51 -3.87 3.29 4.71
CA LEU A 51 -2.44 3.53 4.50
C LEU A 51 -2.11 5.01 4.54
N CYS A 52 -2.93 5.84 3.89
CA CYS A 52 -2.77 7.29 3.91
C CYS A 52 -2.89 7.85 5.32
N GLN A 53 -3.84 7.35 6.11
CA GLN A 53 -4.02 7.75 7.50
C GLN A 53 -2.82 7.34 8.36
N GLN A 54 -2.30 6.13 8.14
CA GLN A 54 -1.13 5.65 8.84
C GLN A 54 0.11 6.47 8.51
N LEU A 55 0.28 6.86 7.26
CA LEU A 55 1.39 7.72 6.85
C LEU A 55 1.30 9.10 7.52
N ALA A 56 0.11 9.69 7.53
CA ALA A 56 -0.11 10.99 8.17
C ALA A 56 0.21 10.90 9.67
N LEU A 57 -0.20 9.82 10.32
CA LEU A 57 0.07 9.60 11.73
C LEU A 57 1.57 9.44 11.99
N ALA A 58 2.26 8.68 11.16
CA ALA A 58 3.69 8.47 11.28
C ALA A 58 4.47 9.79 11.15
N ARG A 59 4.07 10.64 10.21
CA ARG A 59 4.66 11.96 10.05
C ARG A 59 4.40 12.86 11.25
N LYS A 60 3.17 12.86 11.75
CA LYS A 60 2.79 13.66 12.89
C LYS A 60 3.58 13.27 14.13
N ARG A 61 3.84 11.98 14.32
CA ARG A 61 4.57 11.47 15.47
C ARG A 61 6.08 11.51 15.29
N GLY A 62 6.57 11.91 14.13
CA GLY A 62 8.00 12.01 13.86
C GLY A 62 8.71 10.68 13.83
N TYR A 63 8.06 9.65 13.30
CA TYR A 63 8.68 8.34 13.17
C TYR A 63 9.81 8.37 12.14
N SER A 64 10.65 7.32 12.19
CA SER A 64 11.84 7.22 11.36
C SER A 64 11.53 7.45 9.88
N PRO A 65 12.43 8.13 9.14
CA PRO A 65 12.28 8.29 7.69
C PRO A 65 12.14 6.97 6.95
N VAL A 66 12.72 5.87 7.48
CA VAL A 66 12.58 4.54 6.88
C VAL A 66 11.10 4.13 6.87
N VAL A 67 10.40 4.34 7.98
CA VAL A 67 8.97 3.99 8.09
C VAL A 67 8.13 4.87 7.17
N THR A 68 8.32 6.20 7.24
CA THR A 68 7.53 7.13 6.43
C THR A 68 7.80 6.97 4.94
N ALA A 69 9.05 6.72 4.56
CA ALA A 69 9.40 6.49 3.16
C ALA A 69 8.76 5.22 2.62
N ARG A 70 8.74 4.14 3.42
CA ARG A 70 8.08 2.89 3.04
C ARG A 70 6.59 3.10 2.79
N LEU A 71 5.91 3.78 3.71
CA LEU A 71 4.48 4.04 3.60
C LEU A 71 4.18 4.95 2.41
N GLN A 72 5.02 5.96 2.20
CA GLN A 72 4.86 6.86 1.07
C GLN A 72 5.04 6.13 -0.26
N ALA A 73 6.03 5.24 -0.35
CA ALA A 73 6.25 4.45 -1.56
C ALA A 73 5.07 3.55 -1.86
N LEU A 74 4.53 2.87 -0.84
CA LEU A 74 3.35 2.02 -1.01
C LEU A 74 2.13 2.84 -1.44
N MET A 75 1.93 4.01 -0.84
CA MET A 75 0.85 4.91 -1.19
C MET A 75 0.96 5.37 -2.64
N GLN A 76 2.17 5.75 -3.07
CA GLN A 76 2.40 6.23 -4.43
C GLN A 76 2.14 5.12 -5.45
N ARG A 77 2.61 3.90 -5.18
CA ARG A 77 2.37 2.76 -6.07
C ARG A 77 0.88 2.46 -6.16
N GLY A 78 0.19 2.47 -5.01
CA GLY A 78 -1.25 2.26 -4.97
C GLY A 78 -2.01 3.30 -5.77
N HIS A 79 -1.64 4.57 -5.61
CA HIS A 79 -2.25 5.66 -6.36
C HIS A 79 -2.08 5.46 -7.87
N ASN A 80 -0.89 5.09 -8.31
CA ASN A 80 -0.59 4.89 -9.73
C ASN A 80 -1.39 3.74 -10.34
N LEU A 81 -1.72 2.72 -9.55
CA LEU A 81 -2.50 1.59 -10.03
C LEU A 81 -4.01 1.83 -9.96
N MET A 82 -4.48 2.64 -9.01
CA MET A 82 -5.90 2.91 -8.83
C MET A 82 -6.41 4.07 -9.69
N TYR A 83 -5.55 5.01 -9.95
CA TYR A 83 -5.87 6.24 -10.68
C TYR A 83 -4.89 6.44 -11.82
#